data_ec25afd42b0a45fbc0d05af188693222
#
_entry.id   ec25afd42b0a45fbc0d05af188693222
#
_cell.length_a   1.000
_cell.length_b   1.000
_cell.length_c   1.000
_cell.angle_alpha   90.00
_cell.angle_beta   90.00
_cell.angle_gamma   90.00
#
_symmetry.space_group_name_H-M   'P 1'
#
loop_
_entity.id
_entity.type
_entity.pdbx_description
1 polymer ?
#
loop_
_entity_poly.entity_id
_entity_poly.type
_entity_poly.pdbx_seq_one_letter_code
_entity_poly.pdbx_strand_id
1 'polypeptide(L)'
;MEYKTLRRDEHFFGLGEKTGKLDRRGESYKMWNSDKPCYSVVEDPLYKSIPFFMSSYRYGIFLDNTYKTEFKFGTESRDYYSFEAPGGEMIYYFIFGKDYKEIMKQYVALTGQPIMPPKWALGFAQCRGLLTTEKLSYEIAEGYRKRGIPCDIIYQDIGWTQYLQDFNWRKENYQNPKKMLADLKGMGFKVIVSQDPVISQANKKQWEEADRLGYLVKDSTTGKSYDMPWPWGGNCGVVDFTIPEVADWG
;
A
#
# COMPACT_ATOMS: atom_id res chain seq x y z
N MET A 1 4.28 4.44 -25.26
CA MET A 1 5.69 4.54 -24.83
C MET A 1 6.21 5.92 -25.20
N GLU A 2 6.96 6.53 -24.32
CA GLU A 2 7.58 7.84 -24.49
C GLU A 2 9.08 7.74 -24.23
N TYR A 3 9.90 8.42 -25.05
CA TYR A 3 11.36 8.46 -24.97
C TYR A 3 11.85 9.88 -24.70
N LYS A 4 12.83 10.02 -23.83
CA LYS A 4 13.47 11.29 -23.51
C LYS A 4 14.99 11.15 -23.57
N THR A 5 15.67 12.14 -24.09
CA THR A 5 17.14 12.16 -24.12
C THR A 5 17.72 12.03 -22.72
N LEU A 6 18.67 11.13 -22.56
CA LEU A 6 19.41 10.91 -21.32
C LEU A 6 20.78 11.58 -21.41
N ARG A 7 21.05 12.57 -20.56
CA ARG A 7 22.35 13.24 -20.51
C ARG A 7 23.36 12.38 -19.74
N ARG A 8 24.65 12.56 -20.04
CA ARG A 8 25.72 11.71 -19.49
C ARG A 8 25.82 11.74 -17.97
N ASP A 9 25.54 12.87 -17.36
CA ASP A 9 25.61 13.15 -15.92
C ASP A 9 24.24 13.33 -15.27
N GLU A 10 23.19 12.82 -15.90
CA GLU A 10 21.84 12.91 -15.37
C GLU A 10 21.54 11.75 -14.42
N HIS A 11 20.98 12.06 -13.26
CA HIS A 11 20.59 11.13 -12.21
C HIS A 11 19.10 11.27 -11.93
N PHE A 12 18.48 10.20 -11.47
CA PHE A 12 17.03 10.14 -11.24
C PHE A 12 16.71 9.67 -9.84
N PHE A 13 15.71 10.29 -9.19
CA PHE A 13 15.31 10.02 -7.83
C PHE A 13 13.78 9.91 -7.76
N GLY A 14 13.24 8.97 -7.00
CA GLY A 14 11.80 8.84 -6.82
C GLY A 14 11.27 7.44 -7.05
N LEU A 15 10.07 7.35 -7.63
CA LEU A 15 9.28 6.15 -7.85
C LEU A 15 8.77 5.50 -6.56
N GLY A 16 8.79 6.23 -5.43
CA GLY A 16 8.27 5.75 -4.15
C GLY A 16 9.13 4.69 -3.50
N GLU A 17 8.48 3.75 -2.83
CA GLU A 17 9.12 2.66 -2.08
C GLU A 17 9.61 1.55 -3.02
N LYS A 18 10.73 1.79 -3.65
CA LYS A 18 11.43 0.83 -4.51
C LYS A 18 12.75 0.40 -3.87
N THR A 19 13.12 -0.84 -4.06
CA THR A 19 14.43 -1.36 -3.68
C THR A 19 15.56 -0.76 -4.50
N GLY A 20 16.79 -1.15 -4.21
CA GLY A 20 17.96 -0.71 -4.95
C GLY A 20 18.54 0.62 -4.47
N LYS A 21 19.26 1.28 -5.34
CA LYS A 21 19.99 2.52 -5.05
C LYS A 21 19.05 3.73 -5.04
N LEU A 22 19.45 4.80 -4.35
CA LEU A 22 18.76 6.08 -4.39
C LEU A 22 18.72 6.65 -5.83
N ASP A 23 19.85 6.61 -6.52
CA ASP A 23 19.94 6.95 -7.94
C ASP A 23 19.39 5.81 -8.79
N ARG A 24 18.37 6.09 -9.57
CA ARG A 24 17.66 5.14 -10.43
C ARG A 24 18.31 4.96 -11.81
N ARG A 25 19.37 5.70 -12.13
CA ARG A 25 20.07 5.56 -13.41
C ARG A 25 20.61 4.15 -13.61
N GLY A 26 20.39 3.59 -14.80
CA GLY A 26 20.78 2.24 -15.16
C GLY A 26 19.83 1.13 -14.67
N GLU A 27 18.69 1.52 -14.10
CA GLU A 27 17.70 0.59 -13.55
C GLU A 27 16.35 0.74 -14.25
N SER A 28 15.52 -0.30 -14.13
CA SER A 28 14.11 -0.31 -14.59
C SER A 28 13.18 -0.60 -13.43
N TYR A 29 11.99 0.03 -13.44
CA TYR A 29 11.01 -0.14 -12.37
C TYR A 29 9.59 -0.23 -12.91
N LYS A 30 8.80 -1.14 -12.35
CA LYS A 30 7.40 -1.37 -12.69
C LYS A 30 6.46 -0.76 -11.65
N MET A 31 5.43 -0.08 -12.11
CA MET A 31 4.32 0.39 -11.29
C MET A 31 3.20 -0.64 -11.35
N TRP A 32 3.22 -1.56 -10.41
CA TRP A 32 2.21 -2.60 -10.25
C TRP A 32 2.24 -3.11 -8.83
N ASN A 33 1.22 -2.81 -8.05
CA ASN A 33 1.17 -3.21 -6.64
C ASN A 33 1.20 -4.74 -6.52
N SER A 34 2.20 -5.25 -5.82
CA SER A 34 2.43 -6.69 -5.69
C SER A 34 2.81 -7.02 -4.26
N ASP A 35 2.13 -8.03 -3.69
CA ASP A 35 2.49 -8.58 -2.39
C ASP A 35 3.73 -9.47 -2.56
N LYS A 36 4.82 -9.08 -1.95
CA LYS A 36 6.13 -9.73 -2.02
C LYS A 36 6.71 -9.93 -0.62
N PRO A 37 6.20 -10.89 0.14
CA PRO A 37 6.75 -11.16 1.47
C PRO A 37 8.23 -11.56 1.39
N CYS A 38 9.02 -11.07 2.32
CA CYS A 38 10.46 -11.34 2.39
C CYS A 38 11.24 -10.94 1.12
N TYR A 39 10.87 -9.84 0.48
CA TYR A 39 11.50 -9.37 -0.74
C TYR A 39 13.00 -9.07 -0.58
N SER A 40 13.76 -9.29 -1.65
CA SER A 40 15.18 -8.98 -1.74
C SER A 40 15.44 -7.51 -2.05
N VAL A 41 16.69 -7.08 -1.94
CA VAL A 41 17.12 -5.70 -2.25
C VAL A 41 17.07 -5.34 -3.74
N VAL A 42 16.68 -6.29 -4.60
CA VAL A 42 16.56 -6.10 -6.05
C VAL A 42 15.15 -6.44 -6.56
N GLU A 43 14.21 -6.70 -5.65
CA GLU A 43 12.85 -7.09 -6.02
C GLU A 43 12.05 -5.90 -6.55
N ASP A 44 11.37 -6.10 -7.68
CA ASP A 44 10.41 -5.18 -8.27
C ASP A 44 9.41 -5.96 -9.14
N PRO A 45 8.12 -5.65 -9.14
CA PRO A 45 7.44 -4.59 -8.40
C PRO A 45 7.17 -4.95 -6.93
N LEU A 46 6.84 -3.93 -6.13
CA LEU A 46 6.48 -4.03 -4.72
C LEU A 46 5.09 -3.45 -4.42
N TYR A 47 4.82 -3.18 -3.14
CA TYR A 47 3.51 -2.83 -2.59
C TYR A 47 2.93 -1.49 -3.06
N LYS A 48 3.79 -0.52 -3.45
CA LYS A 48 3.35 0.83 -3.84
C LYS A 48 3.82 1.21 -5.23
N SER A 49 2.94 1.91 -5.94
CA SER A 49 3.19 2.46 -7.25
C SER A 49 3.06 3.98 -7.20
N ILE A 50 4.18 4.69 -7.30
CA ILE A 50 4.23 6.15 -7.35
C ILE A 50 4.95 6.54 -8.63
N PRO A 51 4.23 6.76 -9.74
CA PRO A 51 4.81 6.99 -11.07
C PRO A 51 5.35 8.43 -11.21
N PHE A 52 6.14 8.86 -10.23
CA PHE A 52 6.77 10.17 -10.17
C PHE A 52 8.25 10.05 -9.87
N PHE A 53 9.06 10.72 -10.65
CA PHE A 53 10.50 10.86 -10.42
C PHE A 53 10.97 12.28 -10.65
N MET A 54 12.14 12.61 -10.11
CA MET A 54 12.84 13.87 -10.31
C MET A 54 14.21 13.62 -10.93
N SER A 55 14.62 14.50 -11.85
CA SER A 55 15.95 14.51 -12.45
C SER A 55 16.88 15.49 -11.73
N SER A 56 18.20 15.18 -11.73
CA SER A 56 19.26 16.09 -11.31
C SER A 56 19.28 17.42 -12.11
N TYR A 57 18.62 17.44 -13.26
CA TYR A 57 18.40 18.63 -14.09
C TYR A 57 17.19 19.46 -13.69
N ARG A 58 16.68 19.29 -12.45
CA ARG A 58 15.63 20.11 -11.81
C ARG A 58 14.29 20.06 -12.53
N TYR A 59 13.92 18.91 -13.01
CA TYR A 59 12.56 18.64 -13.44
C TYR A 59 12.04 17.33 -12.81
N GLY A 60 10.73 17.18 -12.77
CA GLY A 60 10.06 15.94 -12.43
C GLY A 60 9.12 15.52 -13.55
N ILE A 61 8.86 14.23 -13.64
CA ILE A 61 7.80 13.68 -14.49
C ILE A 61 6.86 12.86 -13.61
N PHE A 62 5.58 13.17 -13.70
CA PHE A 62 4.48 12.38 -13.15
C PHE A 62 3.68 11.78 -14.30
N LEU A 63 3.66 10.46 -14.39
CA LEU A 63 2.85 9.73 -15.37
C LEU A 63 1.48 9.42 -14.79
N ASP A 64 0.45 10.05 -15.32
CA ASP A 64 -0.94 9.85 -14.88
C ASP A 64 -1.60 8.73 -15.69
N ASN A 65 -1.25 7.49 -15.32
CA ASN A 65 -1.79 6.29 -15.95
C ASN A 65 -1.85 5.15 -14.90
N THR A 66 -2.99 4.49 -14.80
CA THR A 66 -3.25 3.43 -13.81
C THR A 66 -2.97 2.01 -14.32
N TYR A 67 -2.60 1.85 -15.57
CA TYR A 67 -2.13 0.57 -16.10
C TYR A 67 -0.78 0.19 -15.51
N LYS A 68 -0.38 -1.06 -15.69
CA LYS A 68 0.96 -1.52 -15.34
C LYS A 68 2.01 -0.79 -16.18
N THR A 69 2.61 0.23 -15.61
CA THR A 69 3.62 1.06 -16.30
C THR A 69 5.04 0.63 -15.97
N GLU A 70 5.96 0.94 -16.84
CA GLU A 70 7.38 0.68 -16.65
C GLU A 70 8.22 1.94 -16.94
N PHE A 71 9.21 2.20 -16.08
CA PHE A 71 10.21 3.27 -16.23
C PHE A 71 11.59 2.63 -16.43
N LYS A 72 12.32 3.07 -17.46
CA LYS A 72 13.63 2.53 -17.84
C LYS A 72 14.63 3.68 -17.94
N PHE A 73 15.56 3.77 -16.99
CA PHE A 73 16.50 4.88 -16.90
C PHE A 73 17.85 4.53 -17.56
N GLY A 74 17.85 4.37 -18.88
CA GLY A 74 19.07 4.06 -19.63
C GLY A 74 19.45 2.59 -19.63
N THR A 75 18.51 1.67 -19.37
CA THR A 75 18.73 0.22 -19.44
C THR A 75 18.73 -0.33 -20.85
N GLU A 76 17.99 0.30 -21.76
CA GLU A 76 17.94 -0.10 -23.18
C GLU A 76 18.98 0.63 -24.02
N SER A 77 19.27 1.89 -23.70
CA SER A 77 20.28 2.73 -24.34
C SER A 77 20.83 3.76 -23.34
N ARG A 78 22.09 4.14 -23.52
CA ARG A 78 22.72 5.21 -22.73
C ARG A 78 22.29 6.62 -23.15
N ASP A 79 21.57 6.73 -24.26
CA ASP A 79 21.20 8.01 -24.90
C ASP A 79 19.76 8.44 -24.55
N TYR A 80 18.94 7.53 -24.01
CA TYR A 80 17.60 7.87 -23.62
C TYR A 80 17.13 7.12 -22.36
N TYR A 81 16.15 7.68 -21.70
CA TYR A 81 15.29 6.98 -20.76
C TYR A 81 13.86 6.92 -21.31
N SER A 82 13.07 5.97 -20.86
CA SER A 82 11.72 5.79 -21.36
C SER A 82 10.72 5.44 -20.25
N PHE A 83 9.46 5.69 -20.52
CA PHE A 83 8.35 5.17 -19.72
C PHE A 83 7.23 4.71 -20.65
N GLU A 84 6.53 3.67 -20.23
CA GLU A 84 5.53 3.03 -21.05
C GLU A 84 4.34 2.53 -20.25
N ALA A 85 3.19 2.43 -20.93
CA ALA A 85 1.97 1.79 -20.46
C ALA A 85 1.40 0.90 -21.56
N PRO A 86 0.86 -0.30 -21.25
CA PRO A 86 0.26 -1.19 -22.24
C PRO A 86 -1.12 -0.71 -22.72
N GLY A 87 -1.71 0.29 -22.08
CA GLY A 87 -3.02 0.83 -22.41
C GLY A 87 -3.29 2.16 -21.73
N GLY A 88 -4.49 2.73 -21.98
CA GLY A 88 -4.87 4.04 -21.49
C GLY A 88 -4.22 5.19 -22.27
N GLU A 89 -4.48 6.40 -21.84
CA GLU A 89 -3.90 7.62 -22.43
C GLU A 89 -2.48 7.85 -21.88
N MET A 90 -1.60 8.38 -22.72
CA MET A 90 -0.24 8.75 -22.31
C MET A 90 -0.24 10.19 -21.77
N ILE A 91 -0.89 10.38 -20.63
CA ILE A 91 -0.91 11.66 -19.93
C ILE A 91 0.25 11.71 -18.94
N TYR A 92 1.12 12.69 -19.07
CA TYR A 92 2.15 12.96 -18.08
C TYR A 92 2.36 14.45 -17.88
N TYR A 93 2.78 14.81 -16.67
CA TYR A 93 3.08 16.18 -16.28
C TYR A 93 4.58 16.37 -16.20
N PHE A 94 5.10 17.37 -16.94
CA PHE A 94 6.47 17.82 -16.82
C PHE A 94 6.49 18.99 -15.82
N ILE A 95 7.20 18.79 -14.72
CA ILE A 95 7.24 19.75 -13.61
C ILE A 95 8.66 20.30 -13.52
N PHE A 96 8.84 21.59 -13.82
CA PHE A 96 10.13 22.27 -13.70
C PHE A 96 10.16 23.12 -12.44
N GLY A 97 11.32 23.15 -11.74
CA GLY A 97 11.52 23.98 -10.57
C GLY A 97 12.96 24.42 -10.40
N LYS A 98 13.18 25.52 -9.68
CA LYS A 98 14.54 26.00 -9.36
C LYS A 98 15.32 25.03 -8.46
N ASP A 99 14.61 24.22 -7.69
CA ASP A 99 15.13 23.18 -6.81
C ASP A 99 14.11 22.04 -6.62
N TYR A 100 14.51 20.96 -5.95
CA TYR A 100 13.64 19.81 -5.67
C TYR A 100 12.44 20.17 -4.80
N LYS A 101 12.55 21.15 -3.89
CA LYS A 101 11.43 21.57 -3.04
C LYS A 101 10.32 22.23 -3.85
N GLU A 102 10.69 23.02 -4.84
CA GLU A 102 9.71 23.63 -5.74
C GLU A 102 9.03 22.60 -6.63
N ILE A 103 9.78 21.63 -7.17
CA ILE A 103 9.21 20.49 -7.91
C ILE A 103 8.21 19.71 -7.04
N MET A 104 8.60 19.37 -5.81
CA MET A 104 7.72 18.68 -4.86
C MET A 104 6.49 19.52 -4.51
N LYS A 105 6.63 20.83 -4.33
CA LYS A 105 5.49 21.71 -4.08
C LYS A 105 4.48 21.69 -5.22
N GLN A 106 4.95 21.72 -6.47
CA GLN A 106 4.08 21.64 -7.64
C GLN A 106 3.44 20.26 -7.79
N TYR A 107 4.21 19.19 -7.56
CA TYR A 107 3.67 17.83 -7.56
C TYR A 107 2.55 17.66 -6.50
N VAL A 108 2.79 18.14 -5.29
CA VAL A 108 1.82 18.09 -4.19
C VAL A 108 0.59 18.98 -4.47
N ALA A 109 0.76 20.12 -5.16
CA ALA A 109 -0.37 20.94 -5.60
C ALA A 109 -1.26 20.22 -6.62
N LEU A 110 -0.66 19.34 -7.45
CA LEU A 110 -1.37 18.53 -8.43
C LEU A 110 -2.06 17.32 -7.79
N THR A 111 -1.39 16.63 -6.88
CA THR A 111 -1.82 15.33 -6.34
C THR A 111 -2.47 15.40 -4.95
N GLY A 112 -2.46 16.55 -4.31
CA GLY A 112 -2.95 16.76 -2.95
C GLY A 112 -1.87 16.71 -1.89
N GLN A 113 -2.13 17.40 -0.78
CA GLN A 113 -1.20 17.42 0.35
C GLN A 113 -1.40 16.21 1.26
N PRO A 114 -0.31 15.54 1.70
CA PRO A 114 -0.42 14.51 2.71
C PRO A 114 -0.85 15.11 4.05
N ILE A 115 -1.61 14.33 4.82
CA ILE A 115 -1.98 14.72 6.19
C ILE A 115 -0.72 14.70 7.05
N MET A 116 -0.54 15.75 7.88
CA MET A 116 0.53 15.76 8.87
C MET A 116 0.26 14.65 9.92
N PRO A 117 1.10 13.61 10.03
CA PRO A 117 0.88 12.54 10.98
C PRO A 117 1.02 13.06 12.42
N PRO A 118 0.24 12.54 13.37
CA PRO A 118 0.46 12.85 14.77
C PRO A 118 1.80 12.26 15.26
N LYS A 119 2.41 12.90 16.25
CA LYS A 119 3.75 12.52 16.73
C LYS A 119 3.88 11.02 17.10
N TRP A 120 2.85 10.44 17.69
CA TRP A 120 2.86 9.02 18.07
C TRP A 120 2.95 8.07 16.86
N ALA A 121 2.47 8.48 15.68
CA ALA A 121 2.56 7.68 14.45
C ALA A 121 3.99 7.54 13.91
N LEU A 122 4.91 8.38 14.39
CA LEU A 122 6.35 8.32 14.10
C LEU A 122 7.13 7.51 15.16
N GLY A 123 6.44 7.00 16.17
CA GLY A 123 7.01 6.17 17.22
C GLY A 123 7.15 4.70 16.82
N PHE A 124 7.70 3.91 17.74
CA PHE A 124 7.88 2.48 17.50
C PHE A 124 6.53 1.75 17.49
N ALA A 125 6.33 0.90 16.49
CA ALA A 125 5.17 0.06 16.32
C ALA A 125 5.54 -1.43 16.37
N GLN A 126 4.90 -2.19 17.27
CA GLN A 126 5.13 -3.63 17.41
C GLN A 126 4.06 -4.42 16.65
N CYS A 127 4.49 -5.26 15.73
CA CYS A 127 3.68 -6.26 15.03
C CYS A 127 4.26 -7.67 15.28
N ARG A 128 3.42 -8.70 15.25
CA ARG A 128 3.82 -10.12 15.39
C ARG A 128 3.30 -10.99 14.23
N GLY A 129 3.00 -10.40 13.09
CA GLY A 129 2.42 -11.12 11.96
C GLY A 129 1.07 -11.76 12.33
N LEU A 130 0.76 -12.92 11.78
CA LEU A 130 -0.49 -13.64 12.01
C LEU A 130 -0.72 -14.08 13.47
N LEU A 131 0.31 -14.04 14.30
CA LEU A 131 0.28 -14.53 15.68
C LEU A 131 -0.23 -13.47 16.66
N THR A 132 -1.42 -12.90 16.39
CA THR A 132 -2.05 -11.91 17.25
C THR A 132 -3.20 -12.49 18.03
N THR A 133 -3.24 -12.22 19.33
CA THR A 133 -4.35 -12.59 20.23
C THR A 133 -4.52 -11.50 21.29
N GLU A 134 -5.69 -11.45 21.92
CA GLU A 134 -5.94 -10.55 23.06
C GLU A 134 -4.87 -10.75 24.16
N LYS A 135 -4.60 -11.98 24.55
CA LYS A 135 -3.59 -12.33 25.55
C LYS A 135 -2.20 -11.82 25.18
N LEU A 136 -1.75 -12.09 23.95
CA LEU A 136 -0.43 -11.67 23.49
C LEU A 136 -0.32 -10.15 23.42
N SER A 137 -1.40 -9.45 23.10
CA SER A 137 -1.42 -7.98 23.07
C SER A 137 -1.15 -7.38 24.45
N TYR A 138 -1.75 -7.96 25.51
CA TYR A 138 -1.45 -7.57 26.89
C TYR A 138 0.00 -7.90 27.30
N GLU A 139 0.46 -9.12 27.02
CA GLU A 139 1.85 -9.54 27.33
C GLU A 139 2.90 -8.61 26.70
N ILE A 140 2.67 -8.22 25.44
CA ILE A 140 3.54 -7.26 24.74
C ILE A 140 3.50 -5.90 25.41
N ALA A 141 2.30 -5.35 25.62
CA ALA A 141 2.10 -4.03 26.20
C ALA A 141 2.75 -3.90 27.59
N GLU A 142 2.44 -4.85 28.46
CA GLU A 142 3.01 -4.94 29.81
C GLU A 142 4.54 -5.11 29.75
N GLY A 143 5.03 -5.92 28.82
CA GLY A 143 6.45 -6.15 28.61
C GLY A 143 7.22 -4.87 28.29
N TYR A 144 6.69 -4.02 27.41
CA TYR A 144 7.27 -2.73 27.08
C TYR A 144 7.26 -1.78 28.29
N ARG A 145 6.11 -1.63 28.95
CA ARG A 145 5.96 -0.73 30.11
C ARG A 145 6.84 -1.15 31.29
N LYS A 146 6.85 -2.44 31.62
CA LYS A 146 7.67 -3.00 32.71
C LYS A 146 9.18 -2.77 32.52
N ARG A 147 9.64 -2.76 31.27
CA ARG A 147 11.07 -2.58 30.94
C ARG A 147 11.44 -1.13 30.62
N GLY A 148 10.50 -0.21 30.66
CA GLY A 148 10.72 1.18 30.29
C GLY A 148 11.12 1.39 28.82
N ILE A 149 10.77 0.44 27.94
CA ILE A 149 11.09 0.53 26.52
C ILE A 149 9.98 1.33 25.81
N PRO A 150 10.31 2.41 25.07
CA PRO A 150 9.34 3.17 24.33
C PRO A 150 8.66 2.33 23.24
N CYS A 151 7.33 2.39 23.21
CA CYS A 151 6.50 1.81 22.16
C CYS A 151 5.16 2.54 22.15
N ASP A 152 4.74 3.01 20.99
CA ASP A 152 3.53 3.82 20.84
C ASP A 152 2.37 3.04 20.25
N ILE A 153 2.66 2.03 19.42
CA ILE A 153 1.66 1.34 18.61
C ILE A 153 1.77 -0.18 18.78
N ILE A 154 0.62 -0.83 18.89
CA ILE A 154 0.50 -2.30 18.76
C ILE A 154 -0.36 -2.58 17.52
N TYR A 155 0.22 -3.33 16.56
CA TYR A 155 -0.51 -3.83 15.41
C TYR A 155 -1.20 -5.16 15.73
N GLN A 156 -2.47 -5.24 15.37
CA GLN A 156 -3.19 -6.49 15.19
C GLN A 156 -3.12 -6.81 13.70
N ASP A 157 -2.27 -7.75 13.33
CA ASP A 157 -2.14 -8.17 11.94
C ASP A 157 -3.35 -8.99 11.51
N ILE A 158 -3.47 -9.31 10.23
CA ILE A 158 -4.64 -9.93 9.60
C ILE A 158 -5.23 -11.12 10.37
N GLY A 159 -4.44 -11.79 11.21
CA GLY A 159 -4.89 -12.87 12.12
C GLY A 159 -5.94 -12.46 13.16
N TRP A 160 -6.25 -11.16 13.31
CA TRP A 160 -7.31 -10.68 14.19
C TRP A 160 -8.71 -10.99 13.65
N THR A 161 -8.85 -11.15 12.32
CA THR A 161 -10.13 -11.40 11.66
C THR A 161 -10.53 -12.88 11.72
N GLN A 162 -11.83 -13.14 11.65
CA GLN A 162 -12.38 -14.50 11.74
C GLN A 162 -11.95 -15.39 10.56
N TYR A 163 -11.96 -14.83 9.35
CA TYR A 163 -11.64 -15.55 8.11
C TYR A 163 -10.39 -15.05 7.40
N LEU A 164 -9.57 -14.21 8.06
CA LEU A 164 -8.41 -13.51 7.55
C LEU A 164 -8.70 -12.42 6.49
N GLN A 165 -9.97 -12.20 6.14
CA GLN A 165 -10.39 -11.27 5.09
C GLN A 165 -11.74 -10.60 5.39
N ASP A 166 -12.18 -10.60 6.64
CA ASP A 166 -13.43 -9.95 7.04
C ASP A 166 -13.21 -8.88 8.11
N PHE A 167 -14.29 -8.19 8.48
CA PHE A 167 -14.27 -7.11 9.48
C PHE A 167 -14.71 -7.59 10.88
N ASN A 168 -14.64 -8.89 11.14
CA ASN A 168 -15.08 -9.49 12.40
C ASN A 168 -13.90 -10.02 13.22
N TRP A 169 -13.88 -9.72 14.51
CA TRP A 169 -12.90 -10.27 15.44
C TRP A 169 -13.00 -11.80 15.52
N ARG A 170 -11.85 -12.46 15.46
CA ARG A 170 -11.76 -13.92 15.68
C ARG A 170 -12.07 -14.23 17.15
N LYS A 171 -13.26 -14.77 17.39
CA LYS A 171 -13.80 -14.99 18.74
C LYS A 171 -12.93 -15.89 19.61
N GLU A 172 -12.24 -16.85 19.01
CA GLU A 172 -11.35 -17.78 19.73
C GLU A 172 -10.15 -17.04 20.32
N ASN A 173 -9.69 -15.98 19.66
CA ASN A 173 -8.48 -15.23 20.02
C ASN A 173 -8.79 -13.94 20.79
N TYR A 174 -10.00 -13.42 20.68
CA TYR A 174 -10.42 -12.12 21.23
C TYR A 174 -11.76 -12.24 21.94
N GLN A 175 -11.71 -12.44 23.25
CA GLN A 175 -12.91 -12.62 24.10
C GLN A 175 -13.62 -11.30 24.35
N ASN A 176 -12.87 -10.23 24.57
CA ASN A 176 -13.40 -8.90 24.81
C ASN A 176 -12.54 -7.81 24.15
N PRO A 177 -12.55 -7.70 22.81
CA PRO A 177 -11.70 -6.75 22.09
C PRO A 177 -11.98 -5.29 22.49
N LYS A 178 -13.22 -4.95 22.82
CA LYS A 178 -13.55 -3.59 23.29
C LYS A 178 -12.82 -3.25 24.59
N LYS A 179 -12.79 -4.19 25.54
CA LYS A 179 -12.04 -4.00 26.80
C LYS A 179 -10.55 -3.93 26.54
N MET A 180 -10.00 -4.84 25.72
CA MET A 180 -8.59 -4.86 25.35
C MET A 180 -8.17 -3.50 24.77
N LEU A 181 -8.92 -2.95 23.81
CA LEU A 181 -8.64 -1.66 23.20
C LEU A 181 -8.64 -0.52 24.22
N ALA A 182 -9.59 -0.55 25.17
CA ALA A 182 -9.66 0.46 26.23
C ALA A 182 -8.46 0.37 27.18
N ASP A 183 -8.08 -0.85 27.58
CA ASP A 183 -6.96 -1.08 28.50
C ASP A 183 -5.62 -0.67 27.84
N LEU A 184 -5.38 -1.08 26.59
CA LEU A 184 -4.19 -0.69 25.83
C LEU A 184 -4.11 0.83 25.66
N LYS A 185 -5.23 1.48 25.39
CA LYS A 185 -5.31 2.95 25.36
C LYS A 185 -4.94 3.55 26.72
N GLY A 186 -5.45 2.97 27.83
CA GLY A 186 -5.11 3.38 29.19
C GLY A 186 -3.62 3.23 29.52
N MET A 187 -2.96 2.23 28.92
CA MET A 187 -1.50 2.02 29.01
C MET A 187 -0.71 2.96 28.07
N GLY A 188 -1.36 3.83 27.30
CA GLY A 188 -0.75 4.80 26.41
C GLY A 188 -0.40 4.24 25.01
N PHE A 189 -0.97 3.10 24.62
CA PHE A 189 -0.80 2.57 23.26
C PHE A 189 -1.92 3.02 22.32
N LYS A 190 -1.56 3.17 21.05
CA LYS A 190 -2.50 3.14 19.94
C LYS A 190 -2.56 1.74 19.37
N VAL A 191 -3.72 1.33 18.90
CA VAL A 191 -3.89 0.02 18.25
C VAL A 191 -4.26 0.27 16.79
N ILE A 192 -3.59 -0.44 15.90
CA ILE A 192 -3.87 -0.46 14.47
C ILE A 192 -4.21 -1.90 14.10
N VAL A 193 -5.24 -2.08 13.30
CA VAL A 193 -5.61 -3.37 12.72
C VAL A 193 -5.21 -3.38 11.24
N SER A 194 -4.63 -4.48 10.78
CA SER A 194 -4.46 -4.72 9.34
C SER A 194 -5.77 -5.22 8.77
N GLN A 195 -6.20 -4.67 7.65
CA GLN A 195 -7.41 -5.08 6.96
C GLN A 195 -7.16 -5.16 5.47
N ASP A 196 -7.53 -6.29 4.88
CA ASP A 196 -7.55 -6.47 3.44
C ASP A 196 -8.92 -6.07 2.89
N PRO A 197 -9.01 -5.38 1.75
CA PRO A 197 -10.29 -4.92 1.17
C PRO A 197 -10.99 -6.04 0.39
N VAL A 198 -11.10 -7.21 1.01
CA VAL A 198 -11.63 -8.43 0.39
C VAL A 198 -12.58 -9.16 1.32
N ILE A 199 -13.52 -9.89 0.73
CA ILE A 199 -14.45 -10.78 1.44
C ILE A 199 -14.13 -12.21 1.07
N SER A 200 -13.85 -13.05 2.09
CA SER A 200 -13.59 -14.46 1.89
C SER A 200 -14.87 -15.23 1.54
N GLN A 201 -14.79 -16.15 0.59
CA GLN A 201 -15.89 -17.09 0.30
C GLN A 201 -16.17 -18.04 1.47
N ALA A 202 -15.25 -18.19 2.41
CA ALA A 202 -15.49 -18.92 3.65
C ALA A 202 -16.52 -18.21 4.55
N ASN A 203 -16.63 -16.89 4.47
CA ASN A 203 -17.71 -16.10 5.07
C ASN A 203 -18.91 -16.05 4.12
N LYS A 204 -19.59 -17.18 3.95
CA LYS A 204 -20.69 -17.35 2.99
C LYS A 204 -21.74 -16.26 3.08
N LYS A 205 -22.16 -15.90 4.29
CA LYS A 205 -23.20 -14.89 4.49
C LYS A 205 -22.83 -13.54 3.90
N GLN A 206 -21.64 -13.05 4.21
CA GLN A 206 -21.17 -11.75 3.75
C GLN A 206 -20.81 -11.76 2.26
N TRP A 207 -20.21 -12.86 1.78
CA TRP A 207 -19.94 -13.06 0.35
C TRP A 207 -21.21 -13.05 -0.49
N GLU A 208 -22.21 -13.88 -0.14
CA GLU A 208 -23.47 -13.98 -0.88
C GLU A 208 -24.25 -12.65 -0.87
N GLU A 209 -24.18 -11.93 0.24
CA GLU A 209 -24.78 -10.60 0.33
C GLU A 209 -24.09 -9.59 -0.57
N ALA A 210 -22.76 -9.51 -0.52
CA ALA A 210 -21.96 -8.61 -1.35
C ALA A 210 -22.12 -8.91 -2.85
N ASP A 211 -22.12 -10.19 -3.23
CA ASP A 211 -22.30 -10.63 -4.61
C ASP A 211 -23.71 -10.26 -5.12
N ARG A 212 -24.76 -10.55 -4.33
CA ARG A 212 -26.16 -10.21 -4.65
C ARG A 212 -26.39 -8.70 -4.80
N LEU A 213 -25.74 -7.90 -3.96
CA LEU A 213 -25.83 -6.43 -4.02
C LEU A 213 -24.96 -5.82 -5.11
N GLY A 214 -24.08 -6.62 -5.73
CA GLY A 214 -23.16 -6.14 -6.76
C GLY A 214 -22.00 -5.31 -6.21
N TYR A 215 -21.62 -5.51 -4.95
CA TYR A 215 -20.59 -4.75 -4.25
C TYR A 215 -19.18 -5.30 -4.45
N LEU A 216 -19.04 -6.37 -5.21
CA LEU A 216 -17.73 -6.94 -5.56
C LEU A 216 -17.30 -6.48 -6.96
N VAL A 217 -16.01 -6.25 -7.12
CA VAL A 217 -15.38 -6.00 -8.44
C VAL A 217 -15.72 -7.15 -9.38
N LYS A 218 -16.08 -6.83 -10.61
CA LYS A 218 -16.52 -7.80 -11.62
C LYS A 218 -15.42 -8.06 -12.65
N ASP A 219 -15.34 -9.30 -13.08
CA ASP A 219 -14.57 -9.66 -14.25
C ASP A 219 -15.20 -9.02 -15.50
N SER A 220 -14.40 -8.26 -16.24
CA SER A 220 -14.88 -7.47 -17.40
C SER A 220 -15.36 -8.33 -18.58
N THR A 221 -14.93 -9.60 -18.63
CA THR A 221 -15.28 -10.53 -19.71
C THR A 221 -16.57 -11.27 -19.40
N THR A 222 -16.73 -11.71 -18.15
CA THR A 222 -17.86 -12.58 -17.75
C THR A 222 -18.97 -11.82 -17.04
N GLY A 223 -18.71 -10.62 -16.54
CA GLY A 223 -19.63 -9.83 -15.73
C GLY A 223 -19.93 -10.39 -14.35
N LYS A 224 -19.29 -11.49 -13.97
CA LYS A 224 -19.41 -12.11 -12.65
C LYS A 224 -18.47 -11.45 -11.66
N SER A 225 -18.74 -11.59 -10.36
CA SER A 225 -17.82 -11.17 -9.32
C SER A 225 -16.45 -11.83 -9.51
N TYR A 226 -15.39 -11.01 -9.48
CA TYR A 226 -14.04 -11.49 -9.70
C TYR A 226 -13.60 -12.34 -8.53
N ASP A 227 -13.34 -13.62 -8.80
CA ASP A 227 -12.87 -14.60 -7.83
C ASP A 227 -11.35 -14.64 -7.82
N MET A 228 -10.75 -14.17 -6.73
CA MET A 228 -9.31 -14.02 -6.60
C MET A 228 -8.76 -14.98 -5.55
N PRO A 229 -7.79 -15.86 -5.90
CA PRO A 229 -7.07 -16.62 -4.90
C PRO A 229 -6.26 -15.68 -4.01
N TRP A 230 -6.42 -15.82 -2.68
CA TRP A 230 -5.76 -14.97 -1.70
C TRP A 230 -4.69 -15.75 -0.92
N PRO A 231 -3.50 -15.17 -0.72
CA PRO A 231 -2.37 -15.90 -0.10
C PRO A 231 -2.65 -16.40 1.32
N TRP A 232 -3.56 -15.74 2.04
CA TRP A 232 -3.84 -16.02 3.45
C TRP A 232 -5.00 -17.00 3.69
N GLY A 233 -5.65 -17.46 2.64
CA GLY A 233 -6.67 -18.52 2.77
C GLY A 233 -7.84 -18.42 1.81
N GLY A 234 -7.89 -19.31 0.83
CA GLY A 234 -9.01 -19.52 -0.07
C GLY A 234 -9.25 -18.42 -1.07
N ASN A 235 -10.39 -18.46 -1.71
CA ASN A 235 -10.81 -17.48 -2.68
C ASN A 235 -11.59 -16.35 -2.01
N CYS A 236 -11.44 -15.14 -2.57
CA CYS A 236 -12.12 -13.95 -2.08
C CYS A 236 -12.57 -13.05 -3.23
N GLY A 237 -13.50 -12.15 -2.96
CA GLY A 237 -13.88 -11.05 -3.83
C GLY A 237 -13.35 -9.73 -3.32
N VAL A 238 -12.91 -8.89 -4.23
CA VAL A 238 -12.47 -7.53 -3.93
C VAL A 238 -13.69 -6.63 -3.81
N VAL A 239 -13.78 -5.88 -2.73
CA VAL A 239 -14.85 -4.91 -2.50
C VAL A 239 -14.68 -3.71 -3.43
N ASP A 240 -15.74 -3.33 -4.12
CA ASP A 240 -15.73 -2.20 -5.06
C ASP A 240 -16.09 -0.88 -4.36
N PHE A 241 -15.10 -0.21 -3.82
CA PHE A 241 -15.27 1.09 -3.17
C PHE A 241 -15.51 2.26 -4.14
N THR A 242 -15.63 2.01 -5.44
CA THR A 242 -16.12 3.03 -6.39
C THR A 242 -17.64 3.19 -6.34
N ILE A 243 -18.33 2.25 -5.69
CA ILE A 243 -19.77 2.28 -5.44
C ILE A 243 -19.99 3.02 -4.10
N PRO A 244 -20.68 4.19 -4.08
CA PRO A 244 -20.80 5.00 -2.86
C PRO A 244 -21.43 4.24 -1.68
N GLU A 245 -22.42 3.40 -1.92
CA GLU A 245 -23.15 2.64 -0.90
C GLU A 245 -22.27 1.58 -0.20
N VAL A 246 -21.19 1.16 -0.83
CA VAL A 246 -20.27 0.16 -0.28
C VAL A 246 -19.53 0.70 0.95
N ALA A 247 -19.23 1.99 0.98
CA ALA A 247 -18.56 2.61 2.12
C ALA A 247 -19.39 2.55 3.43
N ASP A 248 -20.72 2.51 3.30
CA ASP A 248 -21.66 2.45 4.42
C ASP A 248 -22.11 1.02 4.76
N TRP A 249 -21.81 0.05 3.88
CA TRP A 249 -22.24 -1.33 4.04
C TRP A 249 -21.36 -2.14 4.99
N GLY A 250 -20.08 -1.81 5.16
CA GLY A 250 -19.06 -2.58 5.91
C GLY A 250 -19.12 -2.49 7.43
#